data_fe912291d17059d2c230ea3e34f39ecd
#
_entry.id   fe912291d17059d2c230ea3e34f39ecd
#
_cell.length_a   1.000
_cell.length_b   1.000
_cell.length_c   1.000
_cell.angle_alpha   90.00
_cell.angle_beta   90.00
_cell.angle_gamma   90.00
#
_symmetry.space_group_name_H-M   'P 1'
#
loop_
_entity.id
_entity.type
_entity.pdbx_description
1 polymer ?
#
loop_
_entity_poly.entity_id
_entity_poly.type
_entity_poly.pdbx_seq_one_letter_code
_entity_poly.pdbx_strand_id
1 'polypeptide(L)'
;VNEGFYDGILFHRVIQGFMIQTGDPESKTAEAGARLGSGGPGYTLPAEIVPSHYHKRGAIAAARTGDQGNPQRRSSGSQFYIVDGTKTPASTLKQYSRYGFEFTDQQLKDYEEIGGAPTLDAQYTVFGQVVEGMDVVDKIANAEKDSADRPKQDIKIIKATVVK
;
A
#
# COMPACT_ATOMS: atom_id res chain seq x y z
N VAL A 1 2.57 -3.60 -16.62
CA VAL A 1 1.43 -4.53 -16.61
C VAL A 1 1.38 -5.32 -17.90
N ASN A 2 1.30 -4.68 -19.05
CA ASN A 2 1.14 -5.35 -20.35
C ASN A 2 2.28 -6.30 -20.72
N GLU A 3 3.45 -6.15 -20.15
CA GLU A 3 4.63 -7.02 -20.36
C GLU A 3 4.68 -8.22 -19.40
N GLY A 4 3.63 -8.42 -18.57
CA GLY A 4 3.60 -9.48 -17.57
C GLY A 4 4.56 -9.29 -16.40
N PHE A 5 5.02 -8.06 -16.14
CA PHE A 5 5.98 -7.79 -15.07
C PHE A 5 5.49 -8.28 -13.71
N TYR A 6 4.22 -8.09 -13.41
CA TYR A 6 3.63 -8.46 -12.12
C TYR A 6 3.22 -9.93 -12.00
N ASP A 7 3.21 -10.69 -13.09
CA ASP A 7 2.80 -12.09 -13.08
C ASP A 7 3.76 -12.93 -12.24
N GLY A 8 3.24 -13.61 -11.23
CA GLY A 8 4.01 -14.40 -10.27
C GLY A 8 4.62 -13.65 -9.09
N ILE A 9 4.48 -12.31 -9.02
CA ILE A 9 4.95 -11.50 -7.89
C ILE A 9 4.09 -11.78 -6.65
N LEU A 10 4.72 -11.84 -5.48
CA LEU A 10 4.05 -12.12 -4.21
C LEU A 10 3.56 -10.85 -3.50
N PHE A 11 2.49 -11.00 -2.73
CA PHE A 11 2.21 -10.09 -1.62
C PHE A 11 3.16 -10.44 -0.47
N HIS A 12 4.28 -9.74 -0.39
CA HIS A 12 5.38 -10.08 0.52
C HIS A 12 5.26 -9.45 1.92
N ARG A 13 4.34 -8.51 2.11
CA ARG A 13 4.08 -7.88 3.40
C ARG A 13 2.59 -7.56 3.53
N VAL A 14 1.96 -8.15 4.54
CA VAL A 14 0.53 -7.96 4.80
C VAL A 14 0.30 -7.63 6.28
N ILE A 15 -0.45 -6.57 6.53
CA ILE A 15 -0.80 -6.14 7.89
C ILE A 15 -2.29 -5.82 7.92
N GLN A 16 -3.04 -6.68 8.62
CA GLN A 16 -4.47 -6.49 8.83
C GLN A 16 -4.75 -5.12 9.45
N GLY A 17 -5.78 -4.44 8.94
CA GLY A 17 -6.14 -3.09 9.38
C GLY A 17 -5.20 -1.99 8.90
N PHE A 18 -4.20 -2.32 8.07
CA PHE A 18 -3.27 -1.35 7.53
C PHE A 18 -3.15 -1.45 6.00
N MET A 19 -2.41 -2.41 5.48
CA MET A 19 -2.21 -2.53 4.02
C MET A 19 -1.71 -3.91 3.61
N ILE A 20 -1.80 -4.21 2.32
CA ILE A 20 -1.13 -5.34 1.66
C ILE A 20 -0.17 -4.80 0.60
N GLN A 21 1.08 -5.24 0.62
CA GLN A 21 2.15 -4.75 -0.25
C GLN A 21 2.68 -5.83 -1.19
N THR A 22 2.94 -5.43 -2.43
CA THR A 22 3.43 -6.28 -3.51
C THR A 22 4.37 -5.50 -4.44
N GLY A 23 4.79 -6.11 -5.53
CA GLY A 23 5.54 -5.43 -6.60
C GLY A 23 7.06 -5.59 -6.51
N ASP A 24 7.56 -6.42 -5.60
CA ASP A 24 8.99 -6.78 -5.55
C ASP A 24 9.27 -7.90 -6.56
N PRO A 25 10.01 -7.65 -7.66
CA PRO A 25 10.29 -8.66 -8.68
C PRO A 25 11.14 -9.83 -8.17
N GLU A 26 11.93 -9.63 -7.10
CA GLU A 26 12.73 -10.70 -6.49
C GLU A 26 11.84 -11.77 -5.83
N SER A 27 10.59 -11.42 -5.50
CA SER A 27 9.64 -12.34 -4.89
C SER A 27 9.19 -13.49 -5.80
N LYS A 28 9.36 -13.36 -7.13
CA LYS A 28 8.97 -14.41 -8.10
C LYS A 28 9.69 -15.74 -7.86
N THR A 29 10.92 -15.67 -7.40
CA THR A 29 11.82 -16.83 -7.21
C THR A 29 12.30 -16.95 -5.78
N ALA A 30 11.72 -16.20 -4.85
CA ALA A 30 12.15 -16.18 -3.46
C ALA A 30 11.80 -17.48 -2.74
N GLU A 31 12.76 -18.03 -2.03
CA GLU A 31 12.53 -19.15 -1.11
C GLU A 31 11.71 -18.71 0.12
N ALA A 32 11.12 -19.67 0.78
CA ALA A 32 10.41 -19.43 2.02
C ALA A 32 11.32 -18.76 3.06
N GLY A 33 10.85 -17.71 3.71
CA GLY A 33 11.61 -16.95 4.71
C GLY A 33 12.63 -15.96 4.14
N ALA A 34 12.82 -15.89 2.81
CA ALA A 34 13.69 -14.87 2.22
C ALA A 34 13.17 -13.46 2.52
N ARG A 35 14.08 -12.52 2.79
CA ARG A 35 13.76 -11.11 2.96
C ARG A 35 13.40 -10.50 1.62
N LEU A 36 12.28 -9.80 1.58
CA LEU A 36 11.75 -9.13 0.40
C LEU A 36 11.46 -7.66 0.71
N GLY A 37 11.15 -6.90 -0.33
CA GLY A 37 10.79 -5.48 -0.21
C GLY A 37 11.91 -4.52 -0.64
N SER A 38 13.06 -5.02 -1.07
CA SER A 38 14.17 -4.21 -1.58
C SER A 38 14.23 -4.17 -3.11
N GLY A 39 13.59 -5.12 -3.79
CA GLY A 39 13.64 -5.26 -5.23
C GLY A 39 12.83 -4.20 -5.97
N GLY A 40 13.22 -3.96 -7.22
CA GLY A 40 12.57 -3.01 -8.10
C GLY A 40 13.04 -3.14 -9.54
N PRO A 41 12.47 -2.34 -10.45
CA PRO A 41 12.78 -2.41 -11.88
C PRO A 41 14.08 -1.67 -12.27
N GLY A 42 14.87 -1.21 -11.30
CA GLY A 42 16.10 -0.46 -11.55
C GLY A 42 15.91 1.07 -11.62
N TYR A 43 14.73 1.58 -11.37
CA TYR A 43 14.44 3.02 -11.34
C TYR A 43 13.41 3.37 -10.26
N THR A 44 13.38 4.64 -9.91
CA THR A 44 12.37 5.25 -9.03
C THR A 44 11.65 6.38 -9.75
N LEU A 45 10.46 6.73 -9.28
CA LEU A 45 9.66 7.81 -9.83
C LEU A 45 9.64 9.02 -8.88
N PRO A 46 9.52 10.25 -9.38
CA PRO A 46 9.24 11.39 -8.52
C PRO A 46 8.00 11.18 -7.68
N ALA A 47 7.97 11.75 -6.47
CA ALA A 47 6.74 11.76 -5.67
C ALA A 47 5.70 12.68 -6.33
N GLU A 48 4.46 12.20 -6.39
CA GLU A 48 3.30 12.93 -6.91
C GLU A 48 2.21 12.96 -5.82
N ILE A 49 2.50 13.65 -4.74
CA ILE A 49 1.62 13.73 -3.57
C ILE A 49 0.58 14.82 -3.81
N VAL A 50 -0.67 14.39 -3.98
CA VAL A 50 -1.82 15.27 -4.24
C VAL A 50 -2.77 15.21 -3.04
N PRO A 51 -3.09 16.34 -2.38
CA PRO A 51 -3.91 16.36 -1.15
C PRO A 51 -5.29 15.72 -1.29
N SER A 52 -5.88 15.78 -2.48
CA SER A 52 -7.18 15.14 -2.75
C SER A 52 -7.11 13.61 -2.92
N HIS A 53 -5.90 13.06 -3.04
CA HIS A 53 -5.64 11.62 -3.15
C HIS A 53 -5.08 11.12 -1.82
N TYR A 54 -5.92 10.59 -0.97
CA TYR A 54 -5.60 10.18 0.39
C TYR A 54 -5.83 8.68 0.62
N HIS A 55 -5.30 8.16 1.73
CA HIS A 55 -5.21 6.74 2.03
C HIS A 55 -6.51 6.17 2.63
N LYS A 56 -7.67 6.43 2.02
CA LYS A 56 -8.89 5.74 2.40
C LYS A 56 -8.82 4.26 2.03
N ARG A 57 -9.65 3.44 2.67
CA ARG A 57 -9.72 2.00 2.38
C ARG A 57 -9.85 1.75 0.88
N GLY A 58 -9.02 0.84 0.36
CA GLY A 58 -8.92 0.52 -1.05
C GLY A 58 -8.04 1.45 -1.88
N ALA A 59 -7.46 2.52 -1.30
CA ALA A 59 -6.48 3.34 -2.02
C ALA A 59 -5.27 2.50 -2.42
N ILE A 60 -4.75 2.76 -3.64
CA ILE A 60 -3.53 2.14 -4.17
C ILE A 60 -2.44 3.21 -4.18
N ALA A 61 -1.35 2.94 -3.48
CA ALA A 61 -0.26 3.89 -3.32
C ALA A 61 1.11 3.26 -3.58
N ALA A 62 2.04 4.06 -4.08
CA ALA A 62 3.40 3.62 -4.34
C ALA A 62 4.18 3.44 -3.03
N ALA A 63 4.85 2.31 -2.88
CA ALA A 63 5.81 2.11 -1.80
C ALA A 63 7.07 2.95 -2.06
N ARG A 64 7.86 3.17 -1.03
CA ARG A 64 9.15 3.87 -1.11
C ARG A 64 10.06 3.52 0.05
N THR A 65 11.33 3.80 -0.09
CA THR A 65 12.28 3.76 1.03
C THR A 65 12.05 4.93 1.99
N GLY A 66 12.48 4.76 3.24
CA GLY A 66 12.35 5.79 4.29
C GLY A 66 13.12 7.08 4.00
N ASP A 67 12.71 8.17 4.62
CA ASP A 67 13.21 9.54 4.36
C ASP A 67 14.73 9.68 4.51
N GLN A 68 15.37 8.91 5.41
CA GLN A 68 16.82 8.96 5.63
C GLN A 68 17.62 8.60 4.38
N GLY A 69 17.17 7.60 3.61
CA GLY A 69 17.80 7.20 2.35
C GLY A 69 17.12 7.79 1.10
N ASN A 70 16.04 8.52 1.29
CA ASN A 70 15.19 9.03 0.21
C ASN A 70 14.53 10.37 0.59
N PRO A 71 15.32 11.43 0.79
CA PRO A 71 14.79 12.72 1.23
C PRO A 71 13.82 13.37 0.23
N GLN A 72 13.88 12.98 -1.04
CA GLN A 72 12.95 13.43 -2.08
C GLN A 72 11.66 12.62 -2.11
N ARG A 73 11.51 11.62 -1.24
CA ARG A 73 10.34 10.73 -1.15
C ARG A 73 9.99 10.06 -2.48
N ARG A 74 11.01 9.77 -3.31
CA ARG A 74 10.80 9.11 -4.59
C ARG A 74 10.12 7.77 -4.40
N SER A 75 9.15 7.50 -5.26
CA SER A 75 8.37 6.26 -5.26
C SER A 75 9.15 5.11 -5.89
N SER A 76 8.91 3.89 -5.42
CA SER A 76 9.36 2.68 -6.10
C SER A 76 8.80 2.64 -7.53
N GLY A 77 9.60 2.16 -8.46
CA GLY A 77 9.17 1.95 -9.85
C GLY A 77 8.21 0.77 -10.03
N SER A 78 8.05 -0.10 -9.03
CA SER A 78 7.19 -1.29 -9.13
C SER A 78 6.42 -1.64 -7.86
N GLN A 79 6.98 -1.40 -6.67
CA GLN A 79 6.31 -1.78 -5.42
C GLN A 79 5.18 -0.81 -5.09
N PHE A 80 4.03 -1.37 -4.73
CA PHE A 80 2.86 -0.63 -4.29
C PHE A 80 2.12 -1.38 -3.19
N TYR A 81 1.21 -0.69 -2.54
CA TYR A 81 0.33 -1.29 -1.54
C TYR A 81 -1.11 -0.88 -1.76
N ILE A 82 -2.02 -1.72 -1.28
CA ILE A 82 -3.45 -1.46 -1.23
C ILE A 82 -3.83 -1.28 0.24
N VAL A 83 -4.52 -0.20 0.55
CA VAL A 83 -4.94 0.10 1.92
C VAL A 83 -6.09 -0.82 2.32
N ASP A 84 -5.85 -1.65 3.34
CA ASP A 84 -6.89 -2.38 4.07
C ASP A 84 -7.56 -1.42 5.06
N GLY A 85 -6.79 -0.83 5.95
CA GLY A 85 -7.18 0.26 6.83
C GLY A 85 -8.15 -0.12 7.94
N THR A 86 -8.31 0.80 8.89
CA THR A 86 -9.30 0.72 9.97
C THR A 86 -10.13 2.00 10.02
N LYS A 87 -11.34 1.88 10.56
CA LYS A 87 -12.18 3.07 10.84
C LYS A 87 -11.56 3.85 11.99
N THR A 88 -11.44 5.15 11.81
CA THR A 88 -10.89 6.06 12.81
C THR A 88 -11.87 7.19 13.08
N PRO A 89 -12.34 7.37 14.32
CA PRO A 89 -13.28 8.44 14.65
C PRO A 89 -12.72 9.82 14.28
N ALA A 90 -13.56 10.69 13.76
CA ALA A 90 -13.19 12.06 13.40
C ALA A 90 -12.57 12.83 14.58
N SER A 91 -13.04 12.57 15.80
CA SER A 91 -12.48 13.16 17.03
C SER A 91 -11.02 12.76 17.27
N THR A 92 -10.64 11.53 16.94
CA THR A 92 -9.26 11.04 17.02
C THR A 92 -8.40 11.70 15.93
N LEU A 93 -8.90 11.77 14.71
CA LEU A 93 -8.17 12.40 13.60
C LEU A 93 -7.90 13.89 13.84
N LYS A 94 -8.85 14.62 14.43
CA LYS A 94 -8.67 16.02 14.82
C LYS A 94 -7.51 16.21 15.81
N GLN A 95 -7.19 15.20 16.62
CA GLN A 95 -6.03 15.26 17.50
C GLN A 95 -4.69 15.16 16.75
N TYR A 96 -4.70 14.57 15.54
CA TYR A 96 -3.50 14.46 14.70
C TYR A 96 -3.04 15.81 14.14
N SER A 97 -3.87 16.85 14.21
CA SER A 97 -3.46 18.22 13.88
C SER A 97 -2.27 18.70 14.72
N ARG A 98 -2.12 18.19 15.94
CA ARG A 98 -0.96 18.47 16.81
C ARG A 98 0.36 17.95 16.24
N TYR A 99 0.28 17.00 15.30
CA TYR A 99 1.42 16.40 14.61
C TYR A 99 1.54 16.88 13.16
N GLY A 100 0.79 17.94 12.79
CA GLY A 100 0.86 18.55 11.46
C GLY A 100 -0.03 17.89 10.40
N PHE A 101 -0.96 16.99 10.79
CA PHE A 101 -1.93 16.43 9.87
C PHE A 101 -3.17 17.33 9.79
N GLU A 102 -3.54 17.72 8.60
CA GLU A 102 -4.78 18.46 8.32
C GLU A 102 -5.70 17.60 7.46
N PHE A 103 -6.93 17.46 7.89
CA PHE A 103 -7.94 16.66 7.18
C PHE A 103 -9.13 17.56 6.80
N THR A 104 -9.60 17.42 5.57
CA THR A 104 -10.86 18.00 5.13
C THR A 104 -12.04 17.27 5.78
N ASP A 105 -13.22 17.89 5.79
CA ASP A 105 -14.45 17.26 6.30
C ASP A 105 -14.75 15.95 5.57
N GLN A 106 -14.48 15.89 4.27
CA GLN A 106 -14.68 14.67 3.49
C GLN A 106 -13.72 13.56 3.91
N GLN A 107 -12.45 13.88 4.17
CA GLN A 107 -11.49 12.89 4.67
C GLN A 107 -11.87 12.38 6.06
N LEU A 108 -12.28 13.26 6.96
CA LEU A 108 -12.76 12.87 8.30
C LEU A 108 -13.93 11.89 8.20
N LYS A 109 -14.89 12.20 7.33
CA LYS A 109 -16.07 11.34 7.08
C LYS A 109 -15.66 9.98 6.51
N ASP A 110 -14.81 9.96 5.47
CA ASP A 110 -14.39 8.71 4.83
C ASP A 110 -13.60 7.81 5.80
N TYR A 111 -12.69 8.37 6.59
CA TYR A 111 -11.95 7.60 7.58
C TYR A 111 -12.82 7.04 8.71
N GLU A 112 -13.87 7.75 9.09
CA GLU A 112 -14.81 7.30 10.11
C GLU A 112 -15.78 6.23 9.57
N GLU A 113 -16.30 6.40 8.36
CA GLU A 113 -17.32 5.52 7.77
C GLU A 113 -16.71 4.31 7.03
N ILE A 114 -15.64 4.52 6.27
CA ILE A 114 -15.03 3.52 5.40
C ILE A 114 -13.75 2.97 6.00
N GLY A 115 -12.95 3.82 6.64
CA GLY A 115 -11.64 3.51 7.17
C GLY A 115 -10.49 3.88 6.22
N GLY A 116 -9.28 3.58 6.65
CA GLY A 116 -8.07 3.87 5.90
C GLY A 116 -6.81 3.90 6.75
N ALA A 117 -5.77 4.56 6.23
CA ALA A 117 -4.47 4.74 6.86
C ALA A 117 -4.07 6.23 6.87
N PRO A 118 -4.75 7.08 7.65
CA PRO A 118 -4.61 8.54 7.60
C PRO A 118 -3.19 9.05 7.90
N THR A 119 -2.38 8.28 8.62
CA THR A 119 -0.98 8.63 8.94
C THR A 119 -0.05 8.59 7.73
N LEU A 120 -0.48 8.02 6.61
CA LEU A 120 0.29 7.98 5.36
C LEU A 120 -0.01 9.16 4.44
N ASP A 121 -1.03 9.96 4.73
CA ASP A 121 -1.40 11.12 3.93
C ASP A 121 -0.26 12.14 3.85
N ALA A 122 -0.12 12.78 2.70
CA ALA A 122 0.97 13.70 2.39
C ALA A 122 2.39 13.10 2.46
N GLN A 123 2.53 11.77 2.53
CA GLN A 123 3.83 11.10 2.62
C GLN A 123 4.11 10.12 1.47
N TYR A 124 3.06 9.64 0.82
CA TYR A 124 3.14 8.66 -0.27
C TYR A 124 2.25 9.07 -1.45
N THR A 125 2.65 8.67 -2.65
CA THR A 125 1.87 8.90 -3.86
C THR A 125 0.71 7.90 -3.94
N VAL A 126 -0.51 8.40 -3.81
CA VAL A 126 -1.74 7.63 -4.09
C VAL A 126 -2.09 7.81 -5.56
N PHE A 127 -2.21 6.72 -6.30
CA PHE A 127 -2.42 6.77 -7.76
C PHE A 127 -3.60 5.94 -8.25
N GLY A 128 -4.32 5.25 -7.36
CA GLY A 128 -5.46 4.44 -7.74
C GLY A 128 -6.40 4.14 -6.58
N GLN A 129 -7.51 3.50 -6.91
CA GLN A 129 -8.52 3.05 -5.98
C GLN A 129 -9.07 1.70 -6.43
N VAL A 130 -9.19 0.76 -5.51
CA VAL A 130 -9.91 -0.50 -5.75
C VAL A 130 -11.39 -0.18 -5.95
N VAL A 131 -11.95 -0.64 -7.05
CA VAL A 131 -13.37 -0.45 -7.38
C VAL A 131 -14.19 -1.72 -7.13
N GLU A 132 -13.53 -2.89 -7.14
CA GLU A 132 -14.15 -4.20 -6.90
C GLU A 132 -13.13 -5.14 -6.29
N GLY A 133 -13.56 -6.09 -5.43
CA GLY A 133 -12.69 -7.12 -4.88
C GLY A 133 -12.05 -6.77 -3.53
N MET A 134 -12.58 -5.83 -2.76
CA MET A 134 -12.08 -5.54 -1.40
C MET A 134 -12.15 -6.73 -0.45
N ASP A 135 -13.07 -7.66 -0.67
CA ASP A 135 -13.14 -8.94 0.08
C ASP A 135 -11.90 -9.80 -0.15
N VAL A 136 -11.28 -9.71 -1.32
CA VAL A 136 -9.99 -10.37 -1.62
C VAL A 136 -8.85 -9.69 -0.89
N VAL A 137 -8.84 -8.36 -0.83
CA VAL A 137 -7.86 -7.59 -0.03
C VAL A 137 -7.96 -8.00 1.44
N ASP A 138 -9.17 -8.11 1.98
CA ASP A 138 -9.40 -8.56 3.36
C ASP A 138 -8.85 -9.97 3.60
N LYS A 139 -9.08 -10.91 2.69
CA LYS A 139 -8.54 -12.28 2.79
C LYS A 139 -7.01 -12.29 2.80
N ILE A 140 -6.39 -11.49 1.94
CA ILE A 140 -4.92 -11.37 1.89
C ILE A 140 -4.38 -10.74 3.19
N ALA A 141 -5.00 -9.66 3.65
CA ALA A 141 -4.59 -8.96 4.87
C ALA A 141 -4.68 -9.84 6.12
N ASN A 142 -5.62 -10.81 6.15
CA ASN A 142 -5.84 -11.76 7.23
C ASN A 142 -5.00 -13.04 7.11
N ALA A 143 -4.13 -13.17 6.11
CA ALA A 143 -3.31 -14.35 5.93
C ALA A 143 -2.38 -14.58 7.13
N GLU A 144 -2.16 -15.84 7.50
CA GLU A 144 -1.17 -16.20 8.51
C GLU A 144 0.23 -15.79 8.02
N LYS A 145 0.99 -15.08 8.86
CA LYS A 145 2.24 -14.44 8.49
C LYS A 145 3.36 -14.68 9.49
N ASP A 146 4.58 -14.47 9.05
CA ASP A 146 5.77 -14.55 9.90
C ASP A 146 6.04 -13.20 10.63
N SER A 147 7.15 -13.13 11.36
CA SER A 147 7.56 -11.95 12.11
C SER A 147 7.97 -10.76 11.22
N ALA A 148 8.16 -10.97 9.93
CA ALA A 148 8.42 -9.92 8.93
C ALA A 148 7.16 -9.49 8.18
N ASP A 149 5.98 -9.91 8.63
CA ASP A 149 4.68 -9.69 8.00
C ASP A 149 4.53 -10.36 6.62
N ARG A 150 5.40 -11.34 6.30
CA ARG A 150 5.28 -12.12 5.08
C ARG A 150 4.27 -13.26 5.29
N PRO A 151 3.29 -13.46 4.38
CA PRO A 151 2.42 -14.62 4.43
C PRO A 151 3.21 -15.93 4.48
N LYS A 152 2.87 -16.85 5.40
CA LYS A 152 3.52 -18.16 5.51
C LYS A 152 3.27 -19.04 4.29
N GLN A 153 2.10 -18.90 3.67
CA GLN A 153 1.80 -19.45 2.36
C GLN A 153 1.86 -18.33 1.33
N ASP A 154 2.63 -18.54 0.28
CA ASP A 154 2.82 -17.53 -0.76
C ASP A 154 1.49 -17.16 -1.43
N ILE A 155 1.21 -15.87 -1.45
CA ILE A 155 0.06 -15.27 -2.13
C ILE A 155 0.61 -14.50 -3.32
N LYS A 156 0.25 -14.91 -4.53
CA LYS A 156 0.83 -14.36 -5.76
C LYS A 156 -0.20 -13.73 -6.68
N ILE A 157 0.24 -12.73 -7.41
CA ILE A 157 -0.48 -12.20 -8.56
C ILE A 157 -0.34 -13.23 -9.69
N ILE A 158 -1.42 -13.87 -10.09
CA ILE A 158 -1.39 -14.82 -11.21
C ILE A 158 -1.20 -14.07 -12.52
N LYS A 159 -1.98 -13.01 -12.72
CA LYS A 159 -1.91 -12.16 -13.91
C LYS A 159 -2.46 -10.76 -13.60
N ALA A 160 -1.80 -9.74 -14.15
CA ALA A 160 -2.30 -8.38 -14.16
C ALA A 160 -2.57 -7.94 -15.60
N THR A 161 -3.72 -7.32 -15.84
CA THR A 161 -4.12 -6.85 -17.18
C THR A 161 -4.68 -5.43 -17.11
N VAL A 162 -4.44 -4.64 -18.16
CA VAL A 162 -5.09 -3.35 -18.33
C VAL A 162 -6.40 -3.57 -19.06
N VAL A 163 -7.50 -3.14 -18.46
CA VAL A 163 -8.83 -3.14 -19.09
C VAL A 163 -9.01 -1.79 -19.79
N LYS A 164 -9.40 -1.84 -21.07
CA LYS A 164 -9.67 -0.65 -21.90
C LYS A 164 -11.15 -0.30 -21.84
#